data_bb0284d9e688295e5f56975deb050991
#
_entry.id   bb0284d9e688295e5f56975deb050991
#
_cell.length_a   1.000
_cell.length_b   1.000
_cell.length_c   1.000
_cell.angle_alpha   90.00
_cell.angle_beta   90.00
_cell.angle_gamma   90.00
#
_symmetry.space_group_name_H-M   'P 1'
#
loop_
_entity.id
_entity.type
_entity.pdbx_description
1 polymer ?
#
loop_
_entity_poly.entity_id
_entity_poly.type
_entity_poly.pdbx_seq_one_letter_code
_entity_poly.pdbx_strand_id
1 'polypeptide(L)'
;PGLLLDAPGLEAYCVDACQRHGLTVVGRLFHAFRDAQGQPAGVTGTVVLAESHLAIHTWPEIGAVTLDVYVCNFSGDNSNRAHALFAEVIARFAPDFVEKKEVARGHLGSPLAD
;
A
#
# COMPACT_ATOMS: atom_id res chain seq x y z
N PRO A 1 7.77 2.73 13.37
CA PRO A 1 7.51 3.56 14.52
C PRO A 1 6.80 4.84 14.19
N GLY A 2 7.55 5.94 13.96
CA GLY A 2 6.89 7.23 13.77
C GLY A 2 5.93 7.29 12.61
N LEU A 3 6.26 6.61 11.50
CA LEU A 3 5.41 6.65 10.32
C LEU A 3 4.06 5.96 10.54
N LEU A 4 3.97 5.04 11.50
CA LEU A 4 2.70 4.36 11.76
C LEU A 4 1.64 5.32 12.27
N LEU A 5 2.03 6.48 12.76
CA LEU A 5 1.12 7.49 13.31
C LEU A 5 1.13 8.79 12.53
N ASP A 6 1.95 8.88 11.49
CA ASP A 6 2.21 10.13 10.77
C ASP A 6 1.60 10.04 9.37
N ALA A 7 0.34 10.46 9.22
CA ALA A 7 -0.34 10.37 7.94
C ALA A 7 0.37 11.15 6.82
N PRO A 8 0.77 12.42 7.02
CA PRO A 8 1.49 13.12 5.95
C PRO A 8 2.82 12.46 5.58
N GLY A 9 3.58 11.98 6.58
CA GLY A 9 4.83 11.31 6.30
C GLY A 9 4.64 9.99 5.61
N LEU A 10 3.62 9.22 6.03
CA LEU A 10 3.31 7.96 5.38
C LEU A 10 2.85 8.18 3.95
N GLU A 11 2.02 9.20 3.72
CA GLU A 11 1.58 9.52 2.37
C GLU A 11 2.77 9.85 1.48
N ALA A 12 3.66 10.71 1.95
CA ALA A 12 4.83 11.11 1.17
C ALA A 12 5.70 9.90 0.84
N TYR A 13 5.90 9.02 1.81
CA TYR A 13 6.71 7.83 1.60
C TYR A 13 6.06 6.90 0.57
N CYS A 14 4.77 6.63 0.71
CA CYS A 14 4.10 5.68 -0.19
C CYS A 14 4.05 6.21 -1.61
N VAL A 15 3.76 7.51 -1.79
CA VAL A 15 3.75 8.11 -3.12
C VAL A 15 5.13 8.03 -3.76
N ASP A 16 6.17 8.39 -3.00
CA ASP A 16 7.53 8.34 -3.51
C ASP A 16 7.93 6.92 -3.88
N ALA A 17 7.59 5.95 -3.03
CA ALA A 17 7.92 4.56 -3.30
C ALA A 17 7.26 4.07 -4.57
N CYS A 18 5.97 4.37 -4.77
CA CYS A 18 5.28 3.99 -5.99
C CYS A 18 5.96 4.58 -7.22
N GLN A 19 6.34 5.85 -7.16
CA GLN A 19 6.99 6.51 -8.29
C GLN A 19 8.37 5.92 -8.57
N ARG A 20 9.12 5.63 -7.52
CA ARG A 20 10.46 5.04 -7.69
C ARG A 20 10.39 3.65 -8.32
N HIS A 21 9.29 2.94 -8.10
CA HIS A 21 9.10 1.62 -8.70
C HIS A 21 8.41 1.68 -10.06
N GLY A 22 8.32 2.88 -10.64
CA GLY A 22 7.84 3.03 -12.01
C GLY A 22 6.33 3.02 -12.17
N LEU A 23 5.59 3.23 -11.09
CA LEU A 23 4.15 3.26 -11.13
C LEU A 23 3.66 4.71 -11.17
N THR A 24 2.61 4.95 -11.95
CA THR A 24 2.09 6.30 -12.16
C THR A 24 1.03 6.62 -11.13
N VAL A 25 1.29 7.61 -10.28
CA VAL A 25 0.37 8.01 -9.22
C VAL A 25 -0.61 9.03 -9.79
N VAL A 26 -1.91 8.75 -9.65
CA VAL A 26 -2.95 9.67 -10.11
C VAL A 26 -3.79 10.22 -8.96
N GLY A 27 -3.63 9.73 -7.75
CA GLY A 27 -4.35 10.24 -6.60
C GLY A 27 -3.90 9.59 -5.33
N ARG A 28 -4.35 10.14 -4.20
CA ARG A 28 -4.00 9.60 -2.89
C ARG A 28 -4.96 10.14 -1.86
N LEU A 29 -5.15 9.34 -0.81
CA LEU A 29 -5.95 9.76 0.33
C LEU A 29 -5.41 9.04 1.56
N PHE A 30 -4.99 9.81 2.55
CA PHE A 30 -4.49 9.26 3.81
C PHE A 30 -5.23 9.90 4.96
N HIS A 31 -5.63 9.09 5.92
CA HIS A 31 -6.44 9.53 7.05
C HIS A 31 -5.83 9.01 8.35
N ALA A 32 -5.64 9.91 9.30
CA ALA A 32 -5.13 9.55 10.61
C ALA A 32 -6.31 9.37 11.55
N PHE A 33 -6.31 8.26 12.28
CA PHE A 33 -7.34 7.98 13.27
C PHE A 33 -6.90 8.43 14.65
N ARG A 34 -7.88 8.72 15.49
CA ARG A 34 -7.66 9.02 16.89
C ARG A 34 -8.50 8.10 17.75
N ASP A 35 -8.01 7.79 18.94
CA ASP A 35 -8.75 6.95 19.86
C ASP A 35 -9.77 7.80 20.66
N ALA A 36 -10.45 7.17 21.59
CA ALA A 36 -11.48 7.84 22.39
C ALA A 36 -10.93 8.99 23.20
N GLN A 37 -9.63 9.00 23.49
CA GLN A 37 -8.97 10.06 24.24
C GLN A 37 -8.35 11.13 23.34
N GLY A 38 -8.56 11.03 22.04
CA GLY A 38 -8.02 11.99 21.08
C GLY A 38 -6.55 11.77 20.74
N GLN A 39 -5.97 10.63 21.14
CA GLN A 39 -4.58 10.33 20.86
C GLN A 39 -4.43 9.65 19.49
N PRO A 40 -3.29 9.82 18.83
CA PRO A 40 -3.08 9.15 17.54
C PRO A 40 -3.24 7.65 17.66
N ALA A 41 -3.96 7.04 16.72
CA ALA A 41 -4.31 5.62 16.81
C ALA A 41 -3.92 4.79 15.60
N GLY A 42 -3.53 5.44 14.51
CA GLY A 42 -3.14 4.71 13.30
C GLY A 42 -3.53 5.48 12.06
N VAL A 43 -3.17 4.93 10.91
CA VAL A 43 -3.39 5.60 9.62
C VAL A 43 -3.96 4.61 8.64
N THR A 44 -4.90 5.07 7.83
CA THR A 44 -5.41 4.35 6.67
C THR A 44 -5.04 5.18 5.44
N GLY A 45 -4.55 4.54 4.39
CA GLY A 45 -4.19 5.28 3.20
C GLY A 45 -4.30 4.47 1.93
N THR A 46 -4.52 5.18 0.84
CA THR A 46 -4.55 4.60 -0.49
C THR A 46 -3.83 5.51 -1.46
N VAL A 47 -2.96 4.91 -2.28
CA VAL A 47 -2.38 5.59 -3.43
C VAL A 47 -3.05 5.00 -4.66
N VAL A 48 -3.72 5.86 -5.43
CA VAL A 48 -4.40 5.44 -6.65
C VAL A 48 -3.41 5.54 -7.79
N LEU A 49 -3.23 4.44 -8.49
CA LEU A 49 -2.29 4.35 -9.60
C LEU A 49 -3.08 4.26 -10.89
N ALA A 50 -2.42 4.48 -12.03
CA ALA A 50 -3.12 4.55 -13.31
C ALA A 50 -3.96 3.31 -13.59
N GLU A 51 -3.48 2.13 -13.19
CA GLU A 51 -4.19 0.88 -13.45
C GLU A 51 -4.29 0.00 -12.21
N SER A 52 -4.05 0.60 -11.03
CA SER A 52 -3.88 -0.22 -9.84
C SER A 52 -3.98 0.65 -8.59
N HIS A 53 -3.63 0.09 -7.46
CA HIS A 53 -3.60 0.87 -6.22
C HIS A 53 -2.69 0.21 -5.20
N LEU A 54 -2.29 1.01 -4.21
CA LEU A 54 -1.66 0.55 -2.99
C LEU A 54 -2.56 0.98 -1.84
N ALA A 55 -2.88 0.08 -0.94
CA ALA A 55 -3.64 0.40 0.26
C ALA A 55 -2.86 -0.06 1.48
N ILE A 56 -2.82 0.80 2.50
CA ILE A 56 -2.06 0.50 3.71
C ILE A 56 -2.86 0.91 4.92
N HIS A 57 -2.80 0.08 5.95
CA HIS A 57 -3.40 0.37 7.25
C HIS A 57 -2.36 0.08 8.32
N THR A 58 -2.22 0.98 9.28
CA THR A 58 -1.27 0.79 10.36
C THR A 58 -1.98 0.48 11.66
N TRP A 59 -1.36 -0.39 12.44
CA TRP A 59 -1.88 -0.85 13.74
C TRP A 59 -0.78 -0.67 14.76
N PRO A 60 -0.52 0.57 15.23
CA PRO A 60 0.64 0.83 16.08
C PRO A 60 0.63 0.04 17.39
N GLU A 61 -0.56 -0.24 17.92
CA GLU A 61 -0.68 -0.92 19.21
C GLU A 61 -0.14 -2.34 19.17
N ILE A 62 -0.07 -2.95 17.99
CA ILE A 62 0.48 -4.30 17.86
C ILE A 62 1.66 -4.33 16.90
N GLY A 63 2.19 -3.16 16.53
CA GLY A 63 3.35 -3.08 15.65
C GLY A 63 3.10 -3.66 14.27
N ALA A 64 1.89 -3.56 13.75
CA ALA A 64 1.51 -4.23 12.52
C ALA A 64 1.13 -3.25 11.42
N VAL A 65 1.28 -3.71 10.19
CA VAL A 65 0.88 -2.99 8.98
C VAL A 65 0.17 -3.99 8.09
N THR A 66 -0.98 -3.61 7.54
CA THR A 66 -1.58 -4.38 6.45
C THR A 66 -1.34 -3.62 5.16
N LEU A 67 -0.95 -4.35 4.12
CA LEU A 67 -0.56 -3.75 2.85
C LEU A 67 -1.16 -4.57 1.73
N ASP A 68 -1.85 -3.88 0.82
CA ASP A 68 -2.40 -4.48 -0.38
C ASP A 68 -1.88 -3.71 -1.58
N VAL A 69 -1.24 -4.41 -2.50
CA VAL A 69 -0.78 -3.82 -3.75
C VAL A 69 -1.45 -4.58 -4.87
N TYR A 70 -2.35 -3.91 -5.57
CA TYR A 70 -3.06 -4.48 -6.71
C TYR A 70 -2.56 -3.83 -7.98
N VAL A 71 -2.16 -4.63 -8.95
CA VAL A 71 -1.78 -4.12 -10.26
C VAL A 71 -2.57 -4.84 -11.33
N CYS A 72 -2.88 -4.09 -12.39
CA CYS A 72 -3.54 -4.60 -13.57
C CYS A 72 -2.50 -4.72 -14.67
N ASN A 73 -2.51 -5.84 -15.39
CA ASN A 73 -1.50 -6.10 -16.41
C ASN A 73 -2.01 -5.80 -17.82
N PHE A 74 -3.00 -4.92 -17.95
CA PHE A 74 -3.56 -4.57 -19.25
C PHE A 74 -2.51 -3.96 -20.18
N SER A 75 -1.69 -3.03 -19.68
CA SER A 75 -0.71 -2.37 -20.53
C SER A 75 0.68 -2.94 -20.37
N GLY A 76 0.82 -4.09 -19.73
CA GLY A 76 2.10 -4.74 -19.56
C GLY A 76 2.11 -5.51 -18.27
N ASP A 77 3.22 -6.18 -18.01
CA ASP A 77 3.36 -6.98 -16.79
C ASP A 77 3.97 -6.12 -15.69
N ASN A 78 3.12 -5.69 -14.76
CA ASN A 78 3.54 -4.87 -13.63
C ASN A 78 3.82 -5.68 -12.37
N SER A 79 3.78 -7.01 -12.48
CA SER A 79 3.93 -7.88 -11.31
C SER A 79 5.27 -7.68 -10.61
N ASN A 80 6.37 -7.55 -11.37
CA ASN A 80 7.68 -7.37 -10.77
C ASN A 80 7.77 -6.05 -10.01
N ARG A 81 7.15 -5.00 -10.55
CA ARG A 81 7.12 -3.70 -9.88
C ARG A 81 6.34 -3.78 -8.59
N ALA A 82 5.20 -4.49 -8.62
CA ALA A 82 4.37 -4.66 -7.44
C ALA A 82 5.10 -5.46 -6.37
N HIS A 83 5.79 -6.54 -6.75
CA HIS A 83 6.54 -7.33 -5.79
C HIS A 83 7.67 -6.51 -5.16
N ALA A 84 8.39 -5.74 -5.97
CA ALA A 84 9.49 -4.93 -5.45
C ALA A 84 8.96 -3.84 -4.52
N LEU A 85 7.86 -3.20 -4.88
CA LEU A 85 7.23 -2.19 -4.04
C LEU A 85 6.79 -2.78 -2.71
N PHE A 86 6.12 -3.92 -2.76
CA PHE A 86 5.65 -4.59 -1.54
C PHE A 86 6.82 -4.91 -0.62
N ALA A 87 7.90 -5.48 -1.20
CA ALA A 87 9.08 -5.84 -0.41
C ALA A 87 9.73 -4.62 0.23
N GLU A 88 9.79 -3.51 -0.51
CA GLU A 88 10.38 -2.29 0.05
C GLU A 88 9.57 -1.77 1.23
N VAL A 89 8.24 -1.71 1.07
CA VAL A 89 7.39 -1.15 2.14
C VAL A 89 7.47 -2.03 3.38
N ILE A 90 7.44 -3.34 3.21
CA ILE A 90 7.56 -4.24 4.34
C ILE A 90 8.90 -4.05 5.04
N ALA A 91 9.99 -3.93 4.28
CA ALA A 91 11.32 -3.72 4.86
C ALA A 91 11.39 -2.39 5.61
N ARG A 92 10.74 -1.34 5.09
CA ARG A 92 10.75 -0.02 5.71
C ARG A 92 10.12 -0.03 7.09
N PHE A 93 9.04 -0.80 7.24
CA PHE A 93 8.32 -0.83 8.50
C PHE A 93 8.76 -1.95 9.42
N ALA A 94 9.35 -3.00 8.86
CA ALA A 94 9.82 -4.16 9.63
C ALA A 94 8.80 -4.57 10.68
N PRO A 95 7.53 -4.82 10.28
CA PRO A 95 6.48 -5.09 11.25
C PRO A 95 6.70 -6.44 11.94
N ASP A 96 6.13 -6.57 13.13
CA ASP A 96 6.23 -7.81 13.88
C ASP A 96 5.52 -8.96 13.18
N PHE A 97 4.50 -8.63 12.39
CA PHE A 97 3.70 -9.66 11.74
C PHE A 97 3.34 -9.19 10.33
N VAL A 98 3.55 -10.05 9.35
CA VAL A 98 3.21 -9.78 7.95
C VAL A 98 2.35 -10.90 7.42
N GLU A 99 1.21 -10.54 6.86
CA GLU A 99 0.39 -11.47 6.11
C GLU A 99 0.35 -10.99 4.67
N LYS A 100 0.86 -11.81 3.76
CA LYS A 100 0.95 -11.44 2.35
C LYS A 100 -0.04 -12.27 1.56
N LYS A 101 -0.84 -11.60 0.75
CA LYS A 101 -1.78 -12.26 -0.14
C LYS A 101 -1.56 -11.71 -1.53
N GLU A 102 -1.32 -12.60 -2.49
CA GLU A 102 -1.12 -12.21 -3.88
C GLU A 102 -2.31 -12.66 -4.69
N VAL A 103 -2.91 -11.71 -5.41
CA VAL A 103 -4.03 -11.98 -6.29
C VAL A 103 -3.72 -11.33 -7.62
N ALA A 104 -3.68 -12.13 -8.68
CA ALA A 104 -3.52 -11.61 -10.03
C ALA A 104 -4.89 -11.25 -10.58
N ARG A 105 -5.02 -10.04 -11.09
CA ARG A 105 -6.27 -9.54 -11.64
C ARG A 105 -6.00 -8.87 -12.98
N GLY A 106 -7.05 -8.63 -13.74
CA GLY A 106 -6.91 -7.93 -15.01
C GLY A 106 -6.31 -8.79 -16.11
N HIS A 107 -6.41 -10.09 -15.98
CA HIS A 107 -5.94 -11.03 -17.00
C HIS A 107 -6.89 -11.05 -18.17
N LEU A 108 -6.48 -10.49 -19.27
CA LEU A 108 -7.34 -10.47 -20.44
C LEU A 108 -7.58 -11.85 -21.03
N GLY A 109 -6.64 -12.77 -20.84
CA GLY A 109 -6.79 -14.10 -21.34
C GLY A 109 -7.59 -15.03 -20.45
N SER A 110 -8.00 -14.59 -19.28
CA SER A 110 -8.72 -15.41 -18.32
C SER A 110 -10.20 -15.18 -18.47
N PRO A 111 -10.94 -16.19 -18.92
CA PRO A 111 -12.35 -15.99 -19.13
C PRO A 111 -13.09 -15.78 -17.87
N LEU A 112 -12.72 -15.95 -16.93
CA LEU A 112 -13.44 -15.74 -15.96
C LEU A 112 -13.26 -14.92 -15.27
N ALA A 113 -12.45 -14.63 -15.57
CA ALA A 113 -12.27 -13.68 -14.89
C ALA A 113 -13.44 -13.30 -14.24
N ASP A 114 -13.78 -13.60 -14.27
CA ASP A 114 -14.70 -13.36 -13.67
C ASP A 114 -15.03 -13.26 -13.13
#